data_2a13bf3a7dae51ea71e955861e0fa3f8
#
_entry.id   2a13bf3a7dae51ea71e955861e0fa3f8
#
_cell.length_a   1.000
_cell.length_b   1.000
_cell.length_c   1.000
_cell.angle_alpha   90.00
_cell.angle_beta   90.00
_cell.angle_gamma   90.00
#
_symmetry.space_group_name_H-M   'P 1'
#
loop_
_entity.id
_entity.type
_entity.pdbx_description
1 polymer ?
#
loop_
_entity_poly.entity_id
_entity_poly.type
_entity_poly.pdbx_seq_one_letter_code
_entity_poly.pdbx_strand_id
1 'polypeptide(L)'
;MERRDFFRIAAAAGVGTAAQNPGMAQATAPATPPTIERATSGQPSKGKVFALITPHLDDGPIFAGGTIAKLLNEGYTGYFIRVSNDEKDSYNLTLGETVLANEQDAAQFVEVAGLKKRYDLHYRNHGLDDISRMEIRVRLIFLFRLLKVDTVLSYDPWGHYEENPDHYVTAQAVEAACWMSADHLDFPEQFDAGLKVHAVSEKYYFARGPQMVNRVVDIGPTLKQKIAYIRSCRTMITNMVRSTNDSLAAQGMRIPAFSGGQDAAKDAYIEAAFIERDKQVGAKYGLEYAEEFHYIGPDHSLDEYIRAHAERI
;
A
#
# COMPACT_ATOMS: atom_id res chain seq x y z
N MET A 1 2.08 -13.06 26.85
CA MET A 1 2.18 -11.64 26.60
C MET A 1 0.88 -11.23 25.93
N GLU A 2 0.03 -10.49 26.62
CA GLU A 2 -1.37 -10.32 26.24
C GLU A 2 -1.54 -9.27 25.12
N ARG A 3 -2.48 -9.56 24.21
CA ARG A 3 -2.88 -8.71 23.07
C ARG A 3 -3.49 -7.32 23.45
N ARG A 4 -3.12 -6.75 24.59
CA ARG A 4 -3.80 -5.59 25.21
C ARG A 4 -3.21 -4.21 24.91
N ASP A 5 -2.10 -4.09 24.18
CA ASP A 5 -1.38 -2.81 24.07
C ASP A 5 -1.58 -2.05 22.75
N PHE A 6 -2.49 -2.50 21.89
CA PHE A 6 -2.62 -1.97 20.52
C PHE A 6 -3.32 -0.59 20.39
N PHE A 7 -3.91 -0.05 21.46
CA PHE A 7 -4.68 1.21 21.42
C PHE A 7 -4.20 2.29 22.39
N ARG A 8 -2.92 2.30 22.77
CA ARG A 8 -2.38 3.28 23.72
C ARG A 8 -1.41 4.32 23.12
N ILE A 9 -1.65 4.80 21.92
CA ILE A 9 -0.94 5.99 21.40
C ILE A 9 -1.96 7.05 21.00
N ALA A 10 -2.62 7.63 22.00
CA ALA A 10 -3.15 8.98 21.92
C ALA A 10 -3.47 9.46 23.35
N ALA A 11 -2.67 10.42 23.81
CA ALA A 11 -2.84 11.23 25.02
C ALA A 11 -1.95 10.85 26.22
N ALA A 12 -0.74 11.46 26.27
CA ALA A 12 -0.17 12.01 27.49
C ALA A 12 0.97 12.98 27.15
N ALA A 13 0.67 14.26 27.04
CA ALA A 13 1.67 15.31 27.20
C ALA A 13 1.95 15.45 28.71
N GLY A 14 3.08 14.89 29.15
CA GLY A 14 3.60 15.02 30.51
C GLY A 14 4.94 15.76 30.47
N VAL A 15 4.98 16.99 31.01
CA VAL A 15 6.17 17.79 31.16
C VAL A 15 7.11 17.12 32.19
N GLY A 16 8.26 16.66 31.72
CA GLY A 16 9.33 16.16 32.55
C GLY A 16 10.64 16.85 32.16
N THR A 17 11.16 17.68 33.06
CA THR A 17 12.48 18.33 32.93
C THR A 17 13.58 17.28 33.05
N ALA A 18 14.28 17.00 31.96
CA ALA A 18 15.49 16.18 31.95
C ALA A 18 16.72 17.07 31.68
N ALA A 19 17.75 16.85 32.50
CA ALA A 19 19.03 17.54 32.46
C ALA A 19 19.72 17.43 31.10
N GLN A 20 20.23 18.55 30.61
CA GLN A 20 20.98 18.65 29.35
C GLN A 20 22.38 18.06 29.50
N ASN A 21 22.71 17.02 28.76
CA ASN A 21 24.06 16.64 28.42
C ASN A 21 24.46 17.36 27.12
N PRO A 22 25.58 18.09 27.07
CA PRO A 22 26.03 18.72 25.83
C PRO A 22 26.85 17.72 25.02
N GLY A 23 26.17 16.77 24.36
CA GLY A 23 26.78 15.87 23.38
C GLY A 23 26.29 16.25 21.98
N MET A 24 27.21 16.82 21.19
CA MET A 24 27.16 17.07 19.76
C MET A 24 25.76 16.89 19.08
N ALA A 25 25.02 17.98 19.04
CA ALA A 25 23.90 18.09 18.10
C ALA A 25 24.50 18.05 16.67
N GLN A 26 24.44 16.88 16.06
CA GLN A 26 24.58 16.77 14.63
C GLN A 26 23.42 17.61 14.05
N ALA A 27 23.75 18.76 13.47
CA ALA A 27 22.76 19.58 12.76
C ALA A 27 22.20 18.71 11.62
N THR A 28 21.05 18.12 11.85
CA THR A 28 20.25 17.52 10.77
C THR A 28 19.89 18.66 9.82
N ALA A 29 20.36 18.60 8.58
CA ALA A 29 19.89 19.49 7.55
C ALA A 29 18.35 19.51 7.60
N PRO A 30 17.69 20.67 7.45
CA PRO A 30 16.25 20.73 7.47
C PRO A 30 15.72 19.73 6.44
N ALA A 31 14.88 18.79 6.87
CA ALA A 31 14.29 17.80 5.97
C ALA A 31 13.58 18.56 4.84
N THR A 32 13.93 18.26 3.61
CA THR A 32 13.24 18.84 2.44
C THR A 32 11.76 18.52 2.57
N PRO A 33 10.85 19.51 2.49
CA PRO A 33 9.43 19.23 2.60
C PRO A 33 9.00 18.25 1.50
N PRO A 34 8.05 17.35 1.77
CA PRO A 34 7.59 16.40 0.79
C PRO A 34 6.95 17.10 -0.41
N THR A 35 7.11 16.53 -1.59
CA THR A 35 6.43 17.01 -2.80
C THR A 35 4.94 16.71 -2.71
N ILE A 36 4.10 17.72 -2.91
CA ILE A 36 2.65 17.55 -2.99
C ILE A 36 2.28 17.24 -4.44
N GLU A 37 1.72 16.05 -4.66
CA GLU A 37 1.25 15.60 -5.95
C GLU A 37 -0.27 15.77 -6.05
N ARG A 38 -0.74 16.40 -7.13
CA ARG A 38 -2.15 16.63 -7.41
C ARG A 38 -2.59 15.92 -8.69
N ALA A 39 -3.89 15.67 -8.80
CA ALA A 39 -4.46 15.11 -10.02
C ALA A 39 -4.22 16.04 -11.21
N THR A 40 -3.82 15.45 -12.32
CA THR A 40 -3.59 16.13 -13.59
C THR A 40 -4.77 15.86 -14.54
N SER A 41 -5.21 16.89 -15.25
CA SER A 41 -6.31 16.74 -16.22
C SER A 41 -5.87 15.96 -17.47
N GLY A 42 -6.83 15.28 -18.09
CA GLY A 42 -6.58 14.45 -19.27
C GLY A 42 -6.01 13.08 -18.92
N GLN A 43 -5.28 12.49 -19.84
CA GLN A 43 -4.63 11.18 -19.68
C GLN A 43 -3.11 11.28 -19.93
N PRO A 44 -2.36 12.04 -19.10
CA PRO A 44 -0.95 12.29 -19.35
C PRO A 44 -0.10 11.00 -19.27
N SER A 45 -0.61 9.98 -18.58
CA SER A 45 0.07 8.70 -18.35
C SER A 45 -0.48 7.56 -19.22
N LYS A 46 -1.20 7.88 -20.30
CA LYS A 46 -1.72 6.88 -21.22
C LYS A 46 -0.60 6.00 -21.79
N GLY A 47 -0.75 4.70 -21.63
CA GLY A 47 0.24 3.71 -22.07
C GLY A 47 1.19 3.25 -20.96
N LYS A 48 1.26 3.95 -19.82
CA LYS A 48 1.98 3.49 -18.64
C LYS A 48 1.18 2.41 -17.90
N VAL A 49 1.90 1.56 -17.19
CA VAL A 49 1.36 0.45 -16.41
C VAL A 49 1.77 0.61 -14.95
N PHE A 50 0.81 0.47 -14.03
CA PHE A 50 1.15 0.27 -12.63
C PHE A 50 0.73 -1.10 -12.12
N ALA A 51 1.46 -1.62 -11.14
CA ALA A 51 1.07 -2.76 -10.33
C ALA A 51 0.89 -2.34 -8.87
N LEU A 52 -0.29 -2.64 -8.31
CA LEU A 52 -0.50 -2.66 -6.87
C LEU A 52 -0.08 -4.06 -6.40
N ILE A 53 0.89 -4.14 -5.50
CA ILE A 53 1.34 -5.40 -4.93
C ILE A 53 1.17 -5.35 -3.42
N THR A 54 0.27 -6.18 -2.89
CA THR A 54 0.02 -6.25 -1.44
C THR A 54 -0.12 -7.70 -1.00
N PRO A 55 0.21 -8.02 0.26
CA PRO A 55 -0.09 -9.34 0.80
C PRO A 55 -1.58 -9.59 0.89
N HIS A 56 -2.37 -8.60 1.34
CA HIS A 56 -3.80 -8.74 1.57
C HIS A 56 -4.61 -7.80 0.66
N LEU A 57 -5.89 -8.13 0.50
CA LEU A 57 -6.81 -7.41 -0.38
C LEU A 57 -7.02 -5.94 0.02
N ASP A 58 -7.18 -5.68 1.31
CA ASP A 58 -7.60 -4.38 1.84
C ASP A 58 -6.46 -3.35 1.93
N ASP A 59 -5.20 -3.79 1.94
CA ASP A 59 -4.03 -2.93 2.10
C ASP A 59 -4.00 -1.78 1.07
N GLY A 60 -4.12 -2.13 -0.22
CA GLY A 60 -4.11 -1.15 -1.30
C GLY A 60 -5.27 -0.14 -1.21
N PRO A 61 -6.52 -0.58 -1.12
CA PRO A 61 -7.68 0.29 -0.89
C PRO A 61 -7.53 1.22 0.30
N ILE A 62 -7.02 0.73 1.43
CA ILE A 62 -6.89 1.50 2.68
C ILE A 62 -5.76 2.53 2.59
N PHE A 63 -4.57 2.15 2.10
CA PHE A 63 -3.38 3.00 2.19
C PHE A 63 -3.08 3.82 0.94
N ALA A 64 -3.57 3.39 -0.24
CA ALA A 64 -3.28 4.00 -1.53
C ALA A 64 -4.51 4.12 -2.45
N GLY A 65 -5.72 3.93 -1.92
CA GLY A 65 -6.95 3.88 -2.74
C GLY A 65 -7.20 5.16 -3.54
N GLY A 66 -6.94 6.33 -2.95
CA GLY A 66 -7.06 7.61 -3.62
C GLY A 66 -6.01 7.80 -4.73
N THR A 67 -4.77 7.38 -4.46
CA THR A 67 -3.67 7.40 -5.44
C THR A 67 -3.92 6.40 -6.58
N ILE A 68 -4.41 5.19 -6.29
CA ILE A 68 -4.82 4.22 -7.31
C ILE A 68 -5.85 4.84 -8.25
N ALA A 69 -6.88 5.48 -7.70
CA ALA A 69 -7.91 6.14 -8.48
C ALA A 69 -7.35 7.29 -9.33
N LYS A 70 -6.44 8.09 -8.75
CA LYS A 70 -5.76 9.17 -9.48
C LYS A 70 -4.98 8.63 -10.67
N LEU A 71 -4.15 7.59 -10.47
CA LEU A 71 -3.35 7.01 -11.56
C LEU A 71 -4.24 6.44 -12.68
N LEU A 72 -5.34 5.75 -12.34
CA LEU A 72 -6.30 5.26 -13.33
C LEU A 72 -6.97 6.41 -14.11
N ASN A 73 -7.38 7.47 -13.41
CA ASN A 73 -7.98 8.65 -14.03
C ASN A 73 -6.97 9.36 -14.98
N GLU A 74 -5.67 9.30 -14.70
CA GLU A 74 -4.59 9.84 -15.53
C GLU A 74 -4.17 8.93 -16.68
N GLY A 75 -4.85 7.79 -16.85
CA GLY A 75 -4.71 6.92 -18.03
C GLY A 75 -3.76 5.74 -17.86
N TYR A 76 -3.29 5.46 -16.65
CA TYR A 76 -2.56 4.22 -16.39
C TYR A 76 -3.42 2.98 -16.61
N THR A 77 -2.80 1.91 -17.06
CA THR A 77 -3.35 0.56 -16.95
C THR A 77 -2.94 -0.03 -15.62
N GLY A 78 -3.88 -0.35 -14.74
CA GLY A 78 -3.60 -0.90 -13.42
C GLY A 78 -3.78 -2.41 -13.34
N TYR A 79 -2.86 -3.08 -12.63
CA TYR A 79 -2.96 -4.49 -12.23
C TYR A 79 -2.88 -4.63 -10.72
N PHE A 80 -3.55 -5.66 -10.19
CA PHE A 80 -3.44 -6.04 -8.79
C PHE A 80 -2.71 -7.39 -8.67
N ILE A 81 -1.65 -7.45 -7.86
CA ILE A 81 -0.92 -8.67 -7.53
C ILE A 81 -1.08 -8.91 -6.04
N ARG A 82 -1.92 -9.87 -5.66
CA ARG A 82 -2.12 -10.26 -4.28
C ARG A 82 -1.21 -11.44 -3.94
N VAL A 83 -0.45 -11.32 -2.85
CA VAL A 83 0.57 -12.33 -2.51
C VAL A 83 -0.04 -13.46 -1.68
N SER A 84 -0.83 -13.16 -0.65
CA SER A 84 -1.49 -14.16 0.19
C SER A 84 -2.89 -14.53 -0.32
N ASN A 85 -3.49 -15.55 0.30
CA ASN A 85 -4.84 -16.01 0.02
C ASN A 85 -5.90 -15.48 0.99
N ASP A 86 -5.52 -14.60 1.93
CA ASP A 86 -6.38 -13.97 2.93
C ASP A 86 -7.21 -14.96 3.78
N GLU A 87 -6.72 -16.21 3.97
CA GLU A 87 -7.47 -17.29 4.64
C GLU A 87 -7.82 -17.03 6.12
N LYS A 88 -7.21 -16.00 6.73
CA LYS A 88 -7.43 -15.64 8.14
C LYS A 88 -8.17 -14.31 8.34
N ASP A 89 -8.55 -13.64 7.25
CA ASP A 89 -9.15 -12.31 7.30
C ASP A 89 -10.66 -12.34 7.16
N SER A 90 -11.31 -12.94 8.16
CA SER A 90 -12.76 -12.95 8.31
C SER A 90 -13.18 -13.05 9.77
N TYR A 91 -14.47 -12.94 10.03
CA TYR A 91 -15.09 -13.14 11.34
C TYR A 91 -16.05 -14.33 11.30
N ASN A 92 -15.78 -15.34 12.13
CA ASN A 92 -16.60 -16.56 12.29
C ASN A 92 -16.81 -17.42 11.02
N LEU A 93 -15.89 -17.35 10.05
CA LEU A 93 -15.85 -18.28 8.92
C LEU A 93 -14.72 -19.30 9.12
N THR A 94 -14.84 -20.46 8.50
CA THR A 94 -13.73 -21.41 8.36
C THR A 94 -12.69 -20.86 7.41
N LEU A 95 -11.44 -21.40 7.43
CA LEU A 95 -10.39 -20.96 6.50
C LEU A 95 -10.83 -21.03 5.04
N GLY A 96 -11.50 -22.13 4.64
CA GLY A 96 -11.98 -22.31 3.27
C GLY A 96 -13.06 -21.30 2.87
N GLU A 97 -14.03 -21.05 3.74
CA GLU A 97 -15.08 -20.04 3.52
C GLU A 97 -14.47 -18.63 3.47
N THR A 98 -13.45 -18.36 4.29
CA THR A 98 -12.73 -17.09 4.29
C THR A 98 -12.03 -16.84 2.96
N VAL A 99 -11.31 -17.84 2.43
CA VAL A 99 -10.69 -17.74 1.09
C VAL A 99 -11.75 -17.42 0.04
N LEU A 100 -12.85 -18.17 -0.01
CA LEU A 100 -13.89 -17.96 -1.01
C LEU A 100 -14.55 -16.57 -0.91
N ALA A 101 -14.78 -16.08 0.31
CA ALA A 101 -15.35 -14.75 0.52
C ALA A 101 -14.38 -13.64 0.06
N ASN A 102 -13.09 -13.74 0.42
CA ASN A 102 -12.08 -12.78 0.02
C ASN A 102 -11.76 -12.86 -1.48
N GLU A 103 -11.91 -14.01 -2.14
CA GLU A 103 -11.86 -14.14 -3.61
C GLU A 103 -12.95 -13.32 -4.31
N GLN A 104 -14.19 -13.38 -3.78
CA GLN A 104 -15.31 -12.60 -4.30
C GLN A 104 -15.08 -11.08 -4.09
N ASP A 105 -14.62 -10.70 -2.89
CA ASP A 105 -14.33 -9.30 -2.58
C ASP A 105 -13.18 -8.76 -3.43
N ALA A 106 -12.14 -9.56 -3.70
CA ALA A 106 -11.04 -9.17 -4.58
C ALA A 106 -11.48 -9.02 -6.04
N ALA A 107 -12.39 -9.87 -6.52
CA ALA A 107 -12.98 -9.69 -7.84
C ALA A 107 -13.82 -8.40 -7.91
N GLN A 108 -14.60 -8.10 -6.87
CA GLN A 108 -15.38 -6.87 -6.77
C GLN A 108 -14.48 -5.63 -6.72
N PHE A 109 -13.36 -5.67 -5.99
CA PHE A 109 -12.39 -4.56 -5.97
C PHE A 109 -11.84 -4.27 -7.37
N VAL A 110 -11.42 -5.32 -8.10
CA VAL A 110 -10.89 -5.17 -9.47
C VAL A 110 -11.91 -4.51 -10.40
N GLU A 111 -13.18 -4.94 -10.31
CA GLU A 111 -14.27 -4.38 -11.10
C GLU A 111 -14.57 -2.93 -10.75
N VAL A 112 -14.76 -2.62 -9.46
CA VAL A 112 -15.09 -1.27 -8.96
C VAL A 112 -13.96 -0.28 -9.23
N ALA A 113 -12.71 -0.72 -9.11
CA ALA A 113 -11.56 0.12 -9.39
C ALA A 113 -11.29 0.31 -10.88
N GLY A 114 -11.79 -0.59 -11.75
CA GLY A 114 -11.46 -0.58 -13.16
C GLY A 114 -10.04 -1.08 -13.44
N LEU A 115 -9.50 -1.94 -12.56
CA LEU A 115 -8.22 -2.59 -12.80
C LEU A 115 -8.34 -3.62 -13.92
N LYS A 116 -7.30 -3.74 -14.73
CA LYS A 116 -7.34 -4.62 -15.92
C LYS A 116 -7.40 -6.09 -15.55
N LYS A 117 -6.67 -6.50 -14.51
CA LYS A 117 -6.63 -7.89 -14.05
C LYS A 117 -6.00 -8.00 -12.65
N ARG A 118 -6.37 -9.06 -11.93
CA ARG A 118 -5.72 -9.53 -10.73
C ARG A 118 -4.86 -10.76 -11.03
N TYR A 119 -3.73 -10.86 -10.34
CA TYR A 119 -2.88 -12.04 -10.25
C TYR A 119 -2.73 -12.42 -8.77
N ASP A 120 -3.02 -13.66 -8.42
CA ASP A 120 -2.89 -14.17 -7.05
C ASP A 120 -1.72 -15.14 -6.99
N LEU A 121 -0.82 -14.96 -6.03
CA LEU A 121 0.29 -15.87 -5.78
C LEU A 121 -0.09 -17.00 -4.83
N HIS A 122 -1.22 -16.84 -4.11
CA HIS A 122 -1.88 -17.84 -3.27
C HIS A 122 -1.01 -18.41 -2.14
N TYR A 123 -0.07 -17.64 -1.60
CA TYR A 123 0.62 -18.04 -0.40
C TYR A 123 -0.33 -17.98 0.80
N ARG A 124 -0.02 -18.76 1.84
CA ARG A 124 -0.84 -18.77 3.05
C ARG A 124 -0.66 -17.48 3.83
N ASN A 125 -1.78 -16.91 4.27
CA ASN A 125 -1.83 -15.70 5.08
C ASN A 125 -1.15 -15.94 6.46
N HIS A 126 -0.35 -14.98 6.93
CA HIS A 126 0.48 -15.02 8.12
C HIS A 126 1.57 -16.13 8.10
N GLY A 127 2.09 -16.43 6.94
CA GLY A 127 3.13 -17.45 6.78
C GLY A 127 4.17 -17.10 5.73
N LEU A 128 4.22 -15.84 5.27
CA LEU A 128 5.18 -15.45 4.24
C LEU A 128 6.64 -15.44 4.74
N ASP A 129 6.88 -15.31 6.03
CA ASP A 129 8.22 -15.39 6.62
C ASP A 129 8.84 -16.79 6.55
N ASP A 130 8.03 -17.84 6.39
CA ASP A 130 8.49 -19.20 6.10
C ASP A 130 8.73 -19.47 4.59
N ILE A 131 8.38 -18.51 3.74
CA ILE A 131 8.56 -18.64 2.28
C ILE A 131 9.86 -17.95 1.87
N SER A 132 10.61 -18.59 0.99
CA SER A 132 11.80 -17.97 0.40
C SER A 132 11.40 -16.67 -0.33
N ARG A 133 12.00 -15.55 0.07
CA ARG A 133 11.81 -14.27 -0.63
C ARG A 133 12.22 -14.38 -2.12
N MET A 134 13.12 -15.30 -2.46
CA MET A 134 13.49 -15.57 -3.84
C MET A 134 12.31 -16.16 -4.62
N GLU A 135 11.49 -17.02 -4.00
CA GLU A 135 10.32 -17.61 -4.66
C GLU A 135 9.27 -16.56 -5.01
N ILE A 136 8.98 -15.65 -4.06
CA ILE A 136 8.06 -14.52 -4.32
C ILE A 136 8.65 -13.60 -5.38
N ARG A 137 9.94 -13.29 -5.27
CA ARG A 137 10.67 -12.36 -6.14
C ARG A 137 10.68 -12.82 -7.59
N VAL A 138 10.98 -14.08 -7.88
CA VAL A 138 11.02 -14.61 -9.27
C VAL A 138 9.67 -14.48 -9.95
N ARG A 139 8.56 -14.71 -9.24
CA ARG A 139 7.21 -14.54 -9.76
C ARG A 139 6.88 -13.06 -10.02
N LEU A 140 7.32 -12.15 -9.15
CA LEU A 140 7.15 -10.71 -9.36
C LEU A 140 7.97 -10.22 -10.56
N ILE A 141 9.24 -10.63 -10.71
CA ILE A 141 10.10 -10.28 -11.86
C ILE A 141 9.43 -10.73 -13.16
N PHE A 142 8.92 -11.97 -13.19
CA PHE A 142 8.19 -12.48 -14.34
C PHE A 142 6.99 -11.58 -14.69
N LEU A 143 6.18 -11.21 -13.70
CA LEU A 143 5.01 -10.36 -13.92
C LEU A 143 5.41 -8.93 -14.33
N PHE A 144 6.46 -8.35 -13.74
CA PHE A 144 6.93 -7.01 -14.11
C PHE A 144 7.40 -6.96 -15.57
N ARG A 145 8.14 -7.96 -16.02
CA ARG A 145 8.56 -8.11 -17.42
C ARG A 145 7.39 -8.36 -18.37
N LEU A 146 6.48 -9.27 -17.99
CA LEU A 146 5.30 -9.63 -18.78
C LEU A 146 4.35 -8.44 -18.97
N LEU A 147 4.06 -7.72 -17.90
CA LEU A 147 3.09 -6.63 -17.88
C LEU A 147 3.71 -5.29 -18.26
N LYS A 148 5.04 -5.20 -18.29
CA LYS A 148 5.80 -3.95 -18.50
C LYS A 148 5.42 -2.91 -17.46
N VAL A 149 5.64 -3.24 -16.17
CA VAL A 149 5.27 -2.41 -15.03
C VAL A 149 6.20 -1.22 -14.92
N ASP A 150 5.68 -0.01 -15.08
CA ASP A 150 6.44 1.25 -14.95
C ASP A 150 6.42 1.76 -13.51
N THR A 151 5.31 1.56 -12.80
CA THR A 151 5.06 2.09 -11.46
C THR A 151 4.57 1.00 -10.51
N VAL A 152 5.07 0.98 -9.30
CA VAL A 152 4.68 0.04 -8.24
C VAL A 152 4.08 0.79 -7.06
N LEU A 153 2.97 0.26 -6.51
CA LEU A 153 2.44 0.64 -5.20
C LEU A 153 2.52 -0.58 -4.28
N SER A 154 3.16 -0.45 -3.11
CA SER A 154 3.33 -1.53 -2.15
C SER A 154 3.65 -1.00 -0.75
N TYR A 155 3.81 -1.91 0.23
CA TYR A 155 4.36 -1.52 1.52
C TYR A 155 5.81 -1.03 1.42
N ASP A 156 6.19 -0.14 2.34
CA ASP A 156 7.56 0.36 2.47
C ASP A 156 8.49 -0.75 3.02
N PRO A 157 9.52 -1.18 2.26
CA PRO A 157 10.45 -2.21 2.71
C PRO A 157 11.32 -1.78 3.91
N TRP A 158 11.35 -0.48 4.20
CA TRP A 158 12.11 0.12 5.33
C TRP A 158 11.17 0.75 6.38
N GLY A 159 9.86 0.55 6.26
CA GLY A 159 8.88 1.05 7.23
C GLY A 159 9.18 0.53 8.64
N HIS A 160 9.07 1.43 9.64
CA HIS A 160 9.35 1.08 11.02
C HIS A 160 8.13 0.47 11.71
N TYR A 161 8.39 -0.46 12.65
CA TYR A 161 7.37 -1.08 13.50
C TYR A 161 6.28 -1.87 12.75
N GLU A 162 6.57 -2.34 11.54
CA GLU A 162 5.67 -3.28 10.86
C GLU A 162 5.81 -4.66 11.47
N GLU A 163 4.78 -5.11 12.17
CA GLU A 163 4.76 -6.38 12.90
C GLU A 163 4.25 -7.57 12.08
N ASN A 164 3.51 -7.29 10.99
CA ASN A 164 2.95 -8.35 10.16
C ASN A 164 4.02 -8.87 9.19
N PRO A 165 4.41 -10.17 9.29
CA PRO A 165 5.43 -10.75 8.42
C PRO A 165 5.04 -10.69 6.95
N ASP A 166 3.76 -10.84 6.62
CA ASP A 166 3.30 -10.79 5.23
C ASP A 166 3.58 -9.41 4.60
N HIS A 167 3.47 -8.32 5.37
CA HIS A 167 3.72 -6.96 4.89
C HIS A 167 5.20 -6.75 4.58
N TYR A 168 6.11 -6.99 5.56
CA TYR A 168 7.53 -6.71 5.34
C TYR A 168 8.20 -7.71 4.39
N VAL A 169 7.77 -8.96 4.35
CA VAL A 169 8.29 -9.95 3.38
C VAL A 169 7.88 -9.57 1.97
N THR A 170 6.61 -9.22 1.75
CA THR A 170 6.12 -8.73 0.45
C THR A 170 6.87 -7.49 0.02
N ALA A 171 6.98 -6.47 0.89
CA ALA A 171 7.65 -5.22 0.59
C ALA A 171 9.11 -5.42 0.15
N GLN A 172 9.86 -6.24 0.88
CA GLN A 172 11.27 -6.55 0.55
C GLN A 172 11.41 -7.36 -0.74
N ALA A 173 10.47 -8.27 -1.03
CA ALA A 173 10.46 -9.01 -2.28
C ALA A 173 10.15 -8.10 -3.48
N VAL A 174 9.21 -7.15 -3.31
CA VAL A 174 8.84 -6.16 -4.32
C VAL A 174 10.01 -5.24 -4.65
N GLU A 175 10.68 -4.64 -3.64
CA GLU A 175 11.82 -3.74 -3.87
C GLU A 175 12.93 -4.44 -4.64
N ALA A 176 13.31 -5.65 -4.23
CA ALA A 176 14.32 -6.42 -4.92
C ALA A 176 13.88 -6.80 -6.35
N ALA A 177 12.61 -7.13 -6.57
CA ALA A 177 12.08 -7.46 -7.88
C ALA A 177 12.08 -6.24 -8.83
N CYS A 178 11.81 -5.03 -8.32
CA CYS A 178 11.90 -3.80 -9.10
C CYS A 178 13.32 -3.58 -9.66
N TRP A 179 14.34 -3.80 -8.83
CA TRP A 179 15.73 -3.67 -9.27
C TRP A 179 16.14 -4.78 -10.25
N MET A 180 15.82 -6.04 -9.93
CA MET A 180 16.26 -7.21 -10.73
C MET A 180 15.51 -7.34 -12.05
N SER A 181 14.31 -6.81 -12.20
CA SER A 181 13.53 -6.93 -13.45
C SER A 181 14.19 -6.25 -14.64
N ALA A 182 15.05 -5.25 -14.40
CA ALA A 182 15.83 -4.55 -15.40
C ALA A 182 17.16 -5.25 -15.76
N ASP A 183 17.61 -6.23 -14.96
CA ASP A 183 18.87 -6.90 -15.19
C ASP A 183 18.72 -8.09 -16.15
N HIS A 184 19.62 -8.20 -17.12
CA HIS A 184 19.59 -9.25 -18.13
C HIS A 184 20.21 -10.58 -17.66
N LEU A 185 20.89 -10.59 -16.51
CA LEU A 185 21.47 -11.80 -15.92
C LEU A 185 20.56 -12.43 -14.86
N ASP A 186 19.56 -11.68 -14.38
CA ASP A 186 18.57 -12.20 -13.46
C ASP A 186 17.49 -13.01 -14.21
N PHE A 187 17.42 -14.31 -13.91
CA PHE A 187 16.43 -15.24 -14.50
C PHE A 187 16.41 -15.24 -16.04
N PRO A 188 17.55 -15.56 -16.69
CA PRO A 188 17.67 -15.54 -18.14
C PRO A 188 16.72 -16.52 -18.85
N GLU A 189 16.27 -17.60 -18.18
CA GLU A 189 15.25 -18.53 -18.67
C GLU A 189 13.92 -17.87 -18.99
N GLN A 190 13.62 -16.70 -18.42
CA GLN A 190 12.43 -15.94 -18.76
C GLN A 190 12.52 -15.33 -20.17
N PHE A 191 13.72 -15.08 -20.68
CA PHE A 191 13.93 -14.56 -22.04
C PHE A 191 13.68 -15.66 -23.09
N ASP A 192 13.96 -16.92 -22.75
CA ASP A 192 13.61 -18.07 -23.61
C ASP A 192 12.08 -18.18 -23.77
N ALA A 193 11.31 -17.72 -22.77
CA ALA A 193 9.86 -17.61 -22.85
C ALA A 193 9.37 -16.34 -23.60
N GLY A 194 10.29 -15.57 -24.20
CA GLY A 194 9.98 -14.38 -25.00
C GLY A 194 9.84 -13.07 -24.20
N LEU A 195 10.12 -13.06 -22.91
CA LEU A 195 10.13 -11.83 -22.12
C LEU A 195 11.37 -10.99 -22.43
N LYS A 196 11.33 -9.73 -22.00
CA LYS A 196 12.46 -8.80 -22.09
C LYS A 196 12.65 -8.11 -20.75
N VAL A 197 13.83 -7.61 -20.48
CA VAL A 197 14.06 -6.72 -19.34
C VAL A 197 13.08 -5.55 -19.35
N HIS A 198 12.65 -5.14 -18.16
CA HIS A 198 11.81 -3.97 -18.00
C HIS A 198 12.11 -3.30 -16.65
N ALA A 199 12.41 -2.02 -16.68
CA ALA A 199 12.73 -1.24 -15.49
C ALA A 199 11.46 -0.67 -14.86
N VAL A 200 11.25 -0.92 -13.57
CA VAL A 200 10.26 -0.20 -12.77
C VAL A 200 10.86 1.15 -12.39
N SER A 201 10.29 2.23 -12.89
CA SER A 201 10.86 3.58 -12.74
C SER A 201 10.32 4.36 -11.54
N GLU A 202 9.11 4.04 -11.07
CA GLU A 202 8.44 4.77 -10.00
C GLU A 202 7.90 3.81 -8.94
N LYS A 203 8.08 4.15 -7.67
CA LYS A 203 7.64 3.33 -6.54
C LYS A 203 6.96 4.21 -5.51
N TYR A 204 5.72 3.89 -5.16
CA TYR A 204 4.95 4.53 -4.09
C TYR A 204 4.83 3.54 -2.93
N TYR A 205 5.63 3.74 -1.91
CA TYR A 205 5.63 2.88 -0.73
C TYR A 205 4.83 3.51 0.41
N PHE A 206 3.83 2.81 0.91
CA PHE A 206 3.02 3.19 2.07
C PHE A 206 3.36 2.34 3.29
N ALA A 207 3.01 2.81 4.49
CA ALA A 207 3.26 2.07 5.73
C ALA A 207 2.13 2.26 6.75
N ARG A 208 2.00 1.32 7.67
CA ARG A 208 1.14 1.46 8.86
C ARG A 208 1.79 2.27 9.98
N GLY A 209 3.10 2.19 10.07
CA GLY A 209 3.92 2.87 11.06
C GLY A 209 4.72 4.05 10.46
N PRO A 210 5.63 4.62 11.25
CA PRO A 210 6.50 5.69 10.75
C PRO A 210 7.31 5.24 9.54
N GLN A 211 7.41 6.12 8.56
CA GLN A 211 8.21 5.93 7.36
C GLN A 211 8.84 7.26 6.93
N MET A 212 9.78 7.22 6.00
CA MET A 212 10.25 8.40 5.31
C MET A 212 9.17 8.90 4.35
N VAL A 213 8.64 10.09 4.60
CA VAL A 213 7.64 10.70 3.72
C VAL A 213 8.31 11.77 2.88
N ASN A 214 8.36 11.57 1.56
CA ASN A 214 8.86 12.56 0.59
C ASN A 214 7.84 12.87 -0.52
N ARG A 215 6.71 12.15 -0.55
CA ARG A 215 5.59 12.37 -1.47
C ARG A 215 4.28 12.34 -0.71
N VAL A 216 3.42 13.33 -0.98
CA VAL A 216 2.06 13.44 -0.45
C VAL A 216 1.12 13.61 -1.64
N VAL A 217 0.13 12.74 -1.75
CA VAL A 217 -0.85 12.79 -2.84
C VAL A 217 -2.15 13.39 -2.32
N ASP A 218 -2.61 14.46 -2.97
CA ASP A 218 -3.94 15.05 -2.74
C ASP A 218 -5.01 14.11 -3.29
N ILE A 219 -5.77 13.48 -2.40
CA ILE A 219 -6.82 12.52 -2.75
C ILE A 219 -8.24 13.08 -2.61
N GLY A 220 -8.40 14.37 -2.32
CA GLY A 220 -9.72 15.01 -2.26
C GLY A 220 -10.56 14.71 -3.49
N PRO A 221 -10.02 14.89 -4.73
CA PRO A 221 -10.74 14.58 -5.96
C PRO A 221 -11.15 13.11 -6.15
N THR A 222 -10.44 12.17 -5.50
CA THR A 222 -10.62 10.72 -5.66
C THR A 222 -11.14 10.02 -4.42
N LEU A 223 -11.49 10.77 -3.38
CA LEU A 223 -11.96 10.23 -2.09
C LEU A 223 -13.16 9.29 -2.24
N LYS A 224 -14.13 9.64 -3.08
CA LYS A 224 -15.32 8.79 -3.32
C LYS A 224 -14.96 7.43 -3.91
N GLN A 225 -13.97 7.40 -4.81
CA GLN A 225 -13.46 6.16 -5.40
C GLN A 225 -12.74 5.32 -4.35
N LYS A 226 -11.87 5.94 -3.52
CA LYS A 226 -11.21 5.26 -2.39
C LYS A 226 -12.23 4.59 -1.45
N ILE A 227 -13.27 5.33 -1.04
CA ILE A 227 -14.33 4.77 -0.19
C ILE A 227 -15.00 3.56 -0.86
N ALA A 228 -15.29 3.64 -2.16
CA ALA A 228 -15.87 2.51 -2.90
C ALA A 228 -14.92 1.30 -2.95
N TYR A 229 -13.62 1.52 -3.08
CA TYR A 229 -12.61 0.46 -3.06
C TYR A 229 -12.54 -0.22 -1.69
N ILE A 230 -12.51 0.53 -0.60
CA ILE A 230 -12.53 -0.02 0.76
C ILE A 230 -13.83 -0.81 1.00
N ARG A 231 -14.98 -0.30 0.55
CA ARG A 231 -16.28 -0.99 0.67
C ARG A 231 -16.33 -2.33 -0.07
N SER A 232 -15.52 -2.53 -1.12
CA SER A 232 -15.44 -3.83 -1.81
C SER A 232 -14.78 -4.92 -0.96
N CYS A 233 -13.97 -4.57 0.03
CA CYS A 233 -13.30 -5.48 0.98
C CYS A 233 -14.26 -5.89 2.12
N ARG A 234 -15.46 -6.38 1.79
CA ARG A 234 -16.57 -6.58 2.74
C ARG A 234 -16.24 -7.53 3.87
N THR A 235 -15.56 -8.62 3.57
CA THR A 235 -15.20 -9.67 4.53
C THR A 235 -14.22 -9.15 5.57
N MET A 236 -13.16 -8.48 5.12
CA MET A 236 -12.15 -7.88 6.00
C MET A 236 -12.71 -6.72 6.83
N ILE A 237 -13.50 -5.83 6.25
CA ILE A 237 -14.13 -4.73 7.01
C ILE A 237 -15.13 -5.29 8.03
N THR A 238 -15.87 -6.35 7.71
CA THR A 238 -16.73 -7.03 8.69
C THR A 238 -15.91 -7.58 9.84
N ASN A 239 -14.76 -8.22 9.57
CA ASN A 239 -13.85 -8.71 10.59
C ASN A 239 -13.35 -7.57 11.49
N MET A 240 -12.90 -6.45 10.91
CA MET A 240 -12.42 -5.29 11.67
C MET A 240 -13.52 -4.71 12.59
N VAL A 241 -14.73 -4.51 12.07
CA VAL A 241 -15.88 -4.01 12.86
C VAL A 241 -16.20 -4.95 14.02
N ARG A 242 -16.29 -6.25 13.76
CA ARG A 242 -16.64 -7.27 14.79
C ARG A 242 -15.54 -7.39 15.84
N SER A 243 -14.28 -7.49 15.44
CA SER A 243 -13.14 -7.55 16.35
C SER A 243 -13.02 -6.30 17.23
N THR A 244 -13.32 -5.13 16.67
CA THR A 244 -13.35 -3.87 17.43
C THR A 244 -14.50 -3.90 18.45
N ASN A 245 -15.70 -4.34 18.07
CA ASN A 245 -16.83 -4.46 18.99
C ASN A 245 -16.55 -5.44 20.13
N ASP A 246 -15.91 -6.58 19.84
CA ASP A 246 -15.52 -7.55 20.88
C ASP A 246 -14.50 -6.97 21.85
N SER A 247 -13.52 -6.25 21.32
CA SER A 247 -12.51 -5.55 22.15
C SER A 247 -13.12 -4.48 23.04
N LEU A 248 -14.07 -3.70 22.54
CA LEU A 248 -14.80 -2.69 23.32
C LEU A 248 -15.70 -3.34 24.37
N ALA A 249 -16.43 -4.39 24.01
CA ALA A 249 -17.29 -5.11 24.94
C ALA A 249 -16.50 -5.71 26.11
N ALA A 250 -15.31 -6.26 25.84
CA ALA A 250 -14.40 -6.75 26.89
C ALA A 250 -13.97 -5.66 27.89
N GLN A 251 -14.05 -4.38 27.50
CA GLN A 251 -13.78 -3.21 28.34
C GLN A 251 -15.05 -2.57 28.91
N GLY A 252 -16.22 -3.18 28.72
CA GLY A 252 -17.52 -2.61 29.12
C GLY A 252 -17.94 -1.41 28.27
N MET A 253 -17.39 -1.24 27.09
CA MET A 253 -17.66 -0.11 26.19
C MET A 253 -18.36 -0.54 24.90
N ARG A 254 -18.96 0.42 24.20
CA ARG A 254 -19.50 0.25 22.86
C ARG A 254 -19.46 1.56 22.09
N ILE A 255 -19.36 1.46 20.77
CA ILE A 255 -19.62 2.57 19.85
C ILE A 255 -20.95 2.28 19.15
N PRO A 256 -22.02 3.09 19.42
CA PRO A 256 -23.35 2.81 18.85
C PRO A 256 -23.34 2.71 17.32
N ALA A 257 -22.56 3.53 16.63
CA ALA A 257 -22.44 3.51 15.18
C ALA A 257 -21.89 2.17 14.62
N PHE A 258 -21.06 1.46 15.38
CA PHE A 258 -20.51 0.16 14.99
C PHE A 258 -21.44 -1.01 15.29
N SER A 259 -22.55 -0.76 15.98
CA SER A 259 -23.56 -1.75 16.37
C SER A 259 -24.85 -1.66 15.54
N GLY A 260 -24.90 -0.81 14.53
CA GLY A 260 -26.02 -0.63 13.60
C GLY A 260 -26.21 -1.79 12.61
N GLY A 261 -27.04 -1.59 11.61
CA GLY A 261 -27.16 -2.51 10.48
C GLY A 261 -25.81 -2.75 9.81
N GLN A 262 -25.59 -3.94 9.26
CA GLN A 262 -24.28 -4.41 8.83
C GLN A 262 -23.52 -3.42 7.91
N ASP A 263 -24.21 -2.80 6.96
CA ASP A 263 -23.56 -1.84 6.04
C ASP A 263 -23.33 -0.47 6.70
N ALA A 264 -24.28 0.01 7.52
CA ALA A 264 -24.10 1.25 8.25
C ALA A 264 -22.94 1.19 9.26
N ALA A 265 -22.75 0.03 9.92
CA ALA A 265 -21.62 -0.19 10.83
C ALA A 265 -20.27 -0.19 10.09
N LYS A 266 -20.22 -0.81 8.90
CA LYS A 266 -19.03 -0.77 8.04
C LYS A 266 -18.71 0.63 7.56
N ASP A 267 -19.71 1.38 7.11
CA ASP A 267 -19.53 2.75 6.66
C ASP A 267 -19.02 3.66 7.79
N ALA A 268 -19.59 3.53 8.98
CA ALA A 268 -19.13 4.27 10.15
C ALA A 268 -17.68 3.91 10.53
N TYR A 269 -17.32 2.64 10.39
CA TYR A 269 -15.96 2.18 10.66
C TYR A 269 -14.97 2.71 9.63
N ILE A 270 -15.31 2.66 8.34
CA ILE A 270 -14.48 3.19 7.24
C ILE A 270 -14.21 4.68 7.47
N GLU A 271 -15.25 5.44 7.80
CA GLU A 271 -15.11 6.88 8.09
C GLU A 271 -14.18 7.11 9.27
N ALA A 272 -14.41 6.45 10.40
CA ALA A 272 -13.67 6.68 11.64
C ALA A 272 -12.22 6.18 11.58
N ALA A 273 -11.96 5.04 10.94
CA ALA A 273 -10.65 4.39 10.97
C ALA A 273 -9.73 4.84 9.82
N PHE A 274 -10.29 5.12 8.63
CA PHE A 274 -9.51 5.35 7.44
C PHE A 274 -9.65 6.77 6.89
N ILE A 275 -10.88 7.27 6.73
CA ILE A 275 -11.09 8.59 6.12
C ILE A 275 -10.66 9.70 7.07
N GLU A 276 -10.93 9.57 8.36
CA GLU A 276 -10.44 10.55 9.36
C GLU A 276 -8.89 10.55 9.44
N ARG A 277 -8.22 9.40 9.27
CA ARG A 277 -6.76 9.34 9.14
C ARG A 277 -6.28 10.13 7.91
N ASP A 278 -6.88 9.92 6.75
CA ASP A 278 -6.50 10.60 5.52
C ASP A 278 -6.73 12.12 5.60
N LYS A 279 -7.77 12.53 6.34
CA LYS A 279 -8.05 13.94 6.66
C LYS A 279 -6.98 14.52 7.59
N GLN A 280 -6.58 13.78 8.63
CA GLN A 280 -5.50 14.20 9.53
C GLN A 280 -4.16 14.31 8.78
N VAL A 281 -3.88 13.39 7.87
CA VAL A 281 -2.72 13.47 6.97
C VAL A 281 -2.83 14.72 6.09
N GLY A 282 -3.95 14.94 5.42
CA GLY A 282 -4.18 16.12 4.60
C GLY A 282 -3.94 17.43 5.35
N ALA A 283 -4.45 17.53 6.57
CA ALA A 283 -4.32 18.73 7.41
C ALA A 283 -2.85 19.12 7.70
N LYS A 284 -1.92 18.16 7.78
CA LYS A 284 -0.48 18.45 7.95
C LYS A 284 0.11 19.24 6.79
N TYR A 285 -0.48 19.13 5.60
CA TYR A 285 0.04 19.68 4.35
C TYR A 285 -0.88 20.74 3.71
N GLY A 286 -1.92 21.16 4.44
CA GLY A 286 -2.89 22.15 3.95
C GLY A 286 -3.83 21.58 2.86
N LEU A 287 -4.07 20.28 2.90
CA LEU A 287 -5.00 19.56 2.02
C LEU A 287 -6.21 19.08 2.82
N GLU A 288 -7.31 18.79 2.14
CA GLU A 288 -8.51 18.23 2.80
C GLU A 288 -8.30 16.75 3.14
N TYR A 289 -7.80 15.98 2.21
CA TYR A 289 -7.45 14.56 2.36
C TYR A 289 -6.17 14.25 1.60
N ALA A 290 -5.30 13.43 2.18
CA ALA A 290 -4.05 13.04 1.54
C ALA A 290 -3.59 11.62 1.93
N GLU A 291 -2.77 11.05 1.08
CA GLU A 291 -2.00 9.82 1.31
C GLU A 291 -0.51 10.15 1.32
N GLU A 292 0.24 9.53 2.24
CA GLU A 292 1.69 9.72 2.41
C GLU A 292 2.46 8.54 1.84
N PHE A 293 3.59 8.83 1.17
CA PHE A 293 4.46 7.81 0.58
C PHE A 293 5.94 8.12 0.77
N HIS A 294 6.71 7.05 0.94
CA HIS A 294 8.10 7.03 0.57
C HIS A 294 8.17 6.76 -0.94
N TYR A 295 8.45 7.79 -1.71
CA TYR A 295 8.48 7.73 -3.16
C TYR A 295 9.91 7.65 -3.69
N ILE A 296 10.13 6.71 -4.60
CA ILE A 296 11.37 6.62 -5.37
C ILE A 296 11.00 6.79 -6.84
N GLY A 297 11.48 7.85 -7.43
CA GLY A 297 11.26 8.18 -8.84
C GLY A 297 12.39 7.74 -9.75
N PRO A 298 12.31 8.11 -11.04
CA PRO A 298 13.38 7.84 -12.00
C PRO A 298 14.70 8.44 -11.54
N ASP A 299 15.80 7.74 -11.83
CA ASP A 299 17.14 8.28 -11.64
C ASP A 299 17.47 9.29 -12.75
N HIS A 300 17.72 10.52 -12.35
CA HIS A 300 18.07 11.63 -13.24
C HIS A 300 19.56 12.01 -13.20
N SER A 301 20.39 11.20 -12.56
CA SER A 301 21.81 11.50 -12.33
C SER A 301 22.62 11.74 -13.62
N LEU A 302 22.21 11.16 -14.73
CA LEU A 302 22.85 11.28 -16.03
C LEU A 302 22.08 12.13 -17.05
N ASP A 303 20.93 12.70 -16.69
CA ASP A 303 20.04 13.38 -17.64
C ASP A 303 20.72 14.52 -18.40
N GLU A 304 21.53 15.34 -17.72
CA GLU A 304 22.25 16.44 -18.37
C GLU A 304 23.32 15.94 -19.32
N TYR A 305 24.05 14.91 -18.92
CA TYR A 305 25.07 14.29 -19.76
C TYR A 305 24.44 13.63 -20.99
N ILE A 306 23.34 12.90 -20.82
CA ILE A 306 22.60 12.25 -21.92
C ILE A 306 22.07 13.30 -22.88
N ARG A 307 21.47 14.40 -22.39
CA ARG A 307 20.98 15.48 -23.24
C ARG A 307 22.08 16.14 -24.08
N ALA A 308 23.29 16.23 -23.52
CA ALA A 308 24.40 16.86 -24.18
C ALA A 308 25.13 15.97 -25.21
N HIS A 309 25.07 14.63 -25.04
CA HIS A 309 25.95 13.70 -25.78
C HIS A 309 25.23 12.58 -26.51
N ALA A 310 23.90 12.34 -26.23
CA ALA A 310 23.20 11.27 -26.90
C ALA A 310 22.90 11.60 -28.38
N GLU A 311 23.16 10.63 -29.26
CA GLU A 311 22.80 10.69 -30.67
C GLU A 311 21.64 9.75 -30.97
N ARG A 312 20.81 10.09 -31.97
CA ARG A 312 19.76 9.18 -32.45
C ARG A 312 20.36 8.15 -33.40
N ILE A 313 20.08 6.87 -33.12
CA ILE A 313 20.47 5.73 -33.96
C ILE A 313 19.37 5.34 -34.93
#